data_357c448518f3709de91a7e948b90eab5
#
_entry.id   357c448518f3709de91a7e948b90eab5
#
_cell.length_a   1.000
_cell.length_b   1.000
_cell.length_c   1.000
_cell.angle_alpha   90.00
_cell.angle_beta   90.00
_cell.angle_gamma   90.00
#
_symmetry.space_group_name_H-M   'P 1'
#
loop_
_entity.id
_entity.type
_entity.pdbx_description
1 polymer ?
#
loop_
_entity_poly.entity_id
_entity_poly.type
_entity_poly.pdbx_seq_one_letter_code
_entity_poly.pdbx_strand_id
1 'polypeptide(L)'
;MPLRRDIPLFQLATEDGHERGTRKAWQRREMVVALLHANCEACQRLHAELVARAPGWHQEEVEAFTVMMPGRPGEPVLPGALKDEEGTVTWKLAESFGRVPGMAVVAVANRFGELYGVVDVHGRPTAQVLGEALEWLDLAQRQCGECSAPLWD
;
A
#
# COMPACT_ATOMS: atom_id res chain seq x y z
N MET A 1 -14.13 1.62 -10.99
CA MET A 1 -13.32 1.53 -12.20
C MET A 1 -11.84 1.70 -11.90
N PRO A 2 -10.98 0.81 -12.37
CA PRO A 2 -9.55 0.97 -12.08
C PRO A 2 -8.98 2.20 -12.79
N LEU A 3 -7.91 2.74 -12.22
CA LEU A 3 -7.30 3.96 -12.71
C LEU A 3 -6.47 3.76 -13.98
N ARG A 4 -6.48 2.57 -14.54
CA ARG A 4 -5.69 2.19 -15.73
C ARG A 4 -4.19 2.39 -15.51
N ARG A 5 -3.75 2.19 -14.29
CA ARG A 5 -2.34 2.22 -13.93
C ARG A 5 -2.05 0.98 -13.11
N ASP A 6 -0.85 0.49 -13.27
CA ASP A 6 -0.42 -0.67 -12.50
C ASP A 6 0.49 -0.25 -11.37
N ILE A 7 0.36 -0.92 -10.24
CA ILE A 7 1.28 -0.70 -9.14
C ILE A 7 2.63 -1.33 -9.51
N PRO A 8 3.74 -0.63 -9.28
CA PRO A 8 5.05 -1.21 -9.56
C PRO A 8 5.29 -2.46 -8.73
N LEU A 9 5.96 -3.44 -9.31
CA LEU A 9 6.38 -4.61 -8.57
C LEU A 9 7.70 -4.30 -7.88
N PHE A 10 7.77 -4.52 -6.59
CA PHE A 10 8.98 -4.26 -5.82
C PHE A 10 9.16 -5.29 -4.73
N GLN A 11 10.35 -5.32 -4.18
CA GLN A 11 10.73 -6.16 -3.05
C GLN A 11 11.64 -5.33 -2.17
N LEU A 12 11.29 -5.17 -0.92
CA LEU A 12 12.07 -4.40 0.05
C LEU A 12 12.17 -5.17 1.35
N ALA A 13 13.13 -4.82 2.17
CA ALA A 13 13.34 -5.47 3.45
C ALA A 13 12.77 -4.65 4.60
N THR A 14 12.28 -5.35 5.61
CA THR A 14 11.94 -4.74 6.89
C THR A 14 13.23 -4.56 7.69
N GLU A 15 13.12 -3.95 8.86
CA GLU A 15 14.28 -3.69 9.72
C GLU A 15 14.99 -4.97 10.13
N ASP A 16 14.27 -6.06 10.30
CA ASP A 16 14.83 -7.34 10.69
C ASP A 16 15.29 -8.20 9.50
N GLY A 17 15.26 -7.65 8.29
CA GLY A 17 15.77 -8.32 7.09
C GLY A 17 14.76 -9.16 6.32
N HIS A 18 13.52 -9.23 6.75
CA HIS A 18 12.49 -9.95 5.99
C HIS A 18 12.12 -9.18 4.74
N GLU A 19 12.15 -9.84 3.59
CA GLU A 19 11.77 -9.22 2.34
C GLU A 19 10.29 -9.41 2.05
N ARG A 20 9.62 -8.32 1.69
CA ARG A 20 8.22 -8.32 1.32
C ARG A 20 8.00 -7.30 0.21
N GLY A 21 6.93 -7.47 -0.53
CA GLY A 21 6.59 -6.49 -1.55
C GLY A 21 5.50 -6.97 -2.47
N THR A 22 5.14 -6.10 -3.41
CA THR A 22 4.07 -6.37 -4.36
C THR A 22 4.40 -7.52 -5.30
N ARG A 23 5.69 -7.78 -5.52
CA ARG A 23 6.10 -8.87 -6.41
C ARG A 23 5.57 -10.23 -5.94
N LYS A 24 5.60 -10.49 -4.63
CA LYS A 24 5.11 -11.76 -4.10
C LYS A 24 3.59 -11.82 -4.00
N ALA A 25 2.95 -10.67 -3.84
CA ALA A 25 1.49 -10.60 -3.72
C ALA A 25 0.80 -10.66 -5.09
N TRP A 26 1.51 -10.29 -6.15
CA TRP A 26 0.95 -10.21 -7.49
C TRP A 26 0.37 -11.54 -7.94
N GLN A 27 -0.84 -11.50 -8.48
CA GLN A 27 -1.65 -12.63 -8.91
C GLN A 27 -2.18 -13.49 -7.76
N ARG A 28 -1.95 -13.09 -6.52
CA ARG A 28 -2.37 -13.87 -5.36
C ARG A 28 -3.27 -13.10 -4.41
N ARG A 29 -3.00 -11.81 -4.22
CA ARG A 29 -3.68 -11.02 -3.18
C ARG A 29 -3.99 -9.63 -3.67
N GLU A 30 -5.11 -9.08 -3.22
CA GLU A 30 -5.33 -7.64 -3.33
C GLU A 30 -4.29 -6.95 -2.45
N MET A 31 -3.96 -5.72 -2.76
CA MET A 31 -2.87 -5.01 -2.12
C MET A 31 -3.30 -3.65 -1.59
N VAL A 32 -2.90 -3.35 -0.36
CA VAL A 32 -3.03 -2.03 0.22
C VAL A 32 -1.60 -1.55 0.47
N VAL A 33 -1.19 -0.52 -0.23
CA VAL A 33 0.18 -0.02 -0.15
C VAL A 33 0.17 1.41 0.38
N ALA A 34 0.77 1.59 1.55
CA ALA A 34 0.89 2.91 2.18
C ALA A 34 2.32 3.41 2.00
N LEU A 35 2.44 4.64 1.50
CA LEU A 35 3.73 5.31 1.34
C LEU A 35 3.77 6.39 2.41
N LEU A 36 4.54 6.18 3.45
CA LEU A 36 4.46 6.97 4.67
C LEU A 36 5.82 7.50 5.13
N HIS A 37 5.77 8.56 5.96
CA HIS A 37 6.94 9.09 6.63
C HIS A 37 7.02 8.54 8.04
N ALA A 38 8.22 8.25 8.51
CA ALA A 38 8.41 7.79 9.88
C ALA A 38 8.11 8.91 10.88
N ASN A 39 8.48 10.15 10.54
CA ASN A 39 8.31 11.29 11.44
C ASN A 39 7.03 12.07 11.12
N CYS A 40 5.92 11.39 11.11
CA CYS A 40 4.62 11.99 10.82
C CYS A 40 3.59 11.29 11.69
N GLU A 41 2.92 12.05 12.55
CA GLU A 41 1.96 11.48 13.49
C GLU A 41 0.81 10.77 12.79
N ALA A 42 0.26 11.40 11.75
CA ALA A 42 -0.81 10.78 10.98
C ALA A 42 -0.35 9.48 10.32
N CYS A 43 0.89 9.45 9.84
CA CYS A 43 1.48 8.26 9.24
C CYS A 43 1.64 7.16 10.28
N GLN A 44 2.08 7.51 11.48
CA GLN A 44 2.26 6.54 12.57
C GLN A 44 0.94 5.90 12.96
N ARG A 45 -0.11 6.71 13.06
CA ARG A 45 -1.45 6.21 13.40
C ARG A 45 -1.99 5.29 12.32
N LEU A 46 -1.84 5.70 11.07
CA LEU A 46 -2.32 4.89 9.95
C LEU A 46 -1.57 3.56 9.88
N HIS A 47 -0.25 3.61 10.05
CA HIS A 47 0.56 2.40 10.05
C HIS A 47 0.11 1.43 11.14
N ALA A 48 -0.17 1.95 12.35
CA ALA A 48 -0.66 1.11 13.45
C ALA A 48 -1.99 0.44 13.10
N GLU A 49 -2.89 1.17 12.42
CA GLU A 49 -4.16 0.60 11.99
C GLU A 49 -3.97 -0.49 10.94
N LEU A 50 -3.06 -0.28 10.01
CA LEU A 50 -2.77 -1.28 8.99
C LEU A 50 -2.16 -2.54 9.61
N VAL A 51 -1.26 -2.39 10.55
CA VAL A 51 -0.65 -3.52 11.27
C VAL A 51 -1.74 -4.31 12.02
N ALA A 52 -2.66 -3.61 12.66
CA ALA A 52 -3.73 -4.26 13.41
C ALA A 52 -4.66 -5.07 12.50
N ARG A 53 -4.86 -4.63 11.27
CA ARG A 53 -5.73 -5.31 10.31
C ARG A 53 -5.06 -6.42 9.53
N ALA A 54 -3.74 -6.41 9.48
CA ALA A 54 -2.98 -7.34 8.63
C ALA A 54 -3.33 -8.82 8.83
N PRO A 55 -3.48 -9.33 10.06
CA PRO A 55 -3.80 -10.75 10.23
C PRO A 55 -5.16 -11.14 9.63
N GLY A 56 -6.19 -10.31 9.81
CA GLY A 56 -7.50 -10.55 9.24
C GLY A 56 -7.48 -10.46 7.72
N TRP A 57 -6.79 -9.46 7.19
CA TRP A 57 -6.64 -9.29 5.75
C TRP A 57 -5.91 -10.47 5.12
N HIS A 58 -4.90 -11.00 5.81
CA HIS A 58 -4.16 -12.15 5.28
C HIS A 58 -5.10 -13.34 5.03
N GLN A 59 -6.07 -13.56 5.92
CA GLN A 59 -7.07 -14.62 5.75
C GLN A 59 -8.00 -14.33 4.59
N GLU A 60 -8.21 -13.07 4.24
CA GLU A 60 -9.04 -12.67 3.10
C GLU A 60 -8.24 -12.52 1.83
N GLU A 61 -6.99 -12.93 1.85
CA GLU A 61 -6.07 -12.81 0.73
C GLU A 61 -5.82 -11.36 0.32
N VAL A 62 -5.67 -10.50 1.32
CA VAL A 62 -5.27 -9.11 1.15
C VAL A 62 -3.92 -8.92 1.85
N GLU A 63 -3.01 -8.24 1.19
CA GLU A 63 -1.70 -7.95 1.75
C GLU A 63 -1.52 -6.45 1.90
N ALA A 64 -1.13 -6.02 3.09
CA ALA A 64 -0.87 -4.61 3.35
C ALA A 64 0.63 -4.39 3.47
N PHE A 65 1.10 -3.34 2.81
CA PHE A 65 2.50 -2.94 2.86
C PHE A 65 2.60 -1.50 3.28
N THR A 66 3.48 -1.19 4.23
CA THR A 66 3.91 0.18 4.46
C THR A 66 5.30 0.33 3.92
N VAL A 67 5.48 1.24 2.96
CA VAL A 67 6.79 1.61 2.46
C VAL A 67 7.18 2.92 3.15
N MET A 68 8.26 2.88 3.91
CA MET A 68 8.74 4.05 4.63
C MET A 68 9.66 4.83 3.71
N MET A 69 9.24 6.05 3.39
CA MET A 69 10.03 6.92 2.54
C MET A 69 11.36 7.28 3.20
N PRO A 70 12.41 7.56 2.41
CA PRO A 70 13.69 7.95 2.98
C PRO A 70 13.54 9.16 3.90
N GLY A 71 14.19 9.10 5.04
CA GLY A 71 14.17 10.16 6.02
C GLY A 71 15.57 10.57 6.42
N ARG A 72 15.68 11.40 7.45
CA ARG A 72 16.97 11.83 7.96
C ARG A 72 17.59 10.73 8.80
N PRO A 73 18.93 10.67 8.85
CA PRO A 73 19.59 9.71 9.76
C PRO A 73 19.11 9.94 11.19
N GLY A 74 18.83 8.85 11.88
CA GLY A 74 18.39 8.90 13.27
C GLY A 74 16.90 9.07 13.48
N GLU A 75 16.11 9.17 12.42
CA GLU A 75 14.66 9.22 12.58
C GLU A 75 14.12 7.87 13.02
N PRO A 76 13.00 7.87 13.78
CA PRO A 76 12.41 6.61 14.21
C PRO A 76 11.93 5.80 13.01
N VAL A 77 11.86 4.50 13.17
CA VAL A 77 11.39 3.58 12.14
C VAL A 77 10.00 3.11 12.50
N LEU A 78 9.10 3.09 11.54
CA LEU A 78 7.78 2.49 11.74
C LEU A 78 7.95 0.98 11.88
N PRO A 79 7.50 0.35 12.97
CA PRO A 79 7.73 -1.07 13.19
C PRO A 79 7.13 -1.92 12.07
N GLY A 80 7.94 -2.80 11.48
CA GLY A 80 7.46 -3.69 10.42
C GLY A 80 7.32 -3.06 9.06
N ALA A 81 7.65 -1.77 8.90
CA ALA A 81 7.60 -1.10 7.61
C ALA A 81 8.76 -1.52 6.73
N LEU A 82 8.55 -1.47 5.43
CA LEU A 82 9.59 -1.74 4.45
C LEU A 82 10.41 -0.48 4.23
N LYS A 83 11.73 -0.63 4.26
CA LYS A 83 12.64 0.51 4.16
C LYS A 83 13.07 0.72 2.72
N ASP A 84 12.82 1.90 2.20
CA ASP A 84 13.26 2.29 0.87
C ASP A 84 14.39 3.32 1.01
N GLU A 85 15.57 2.84 1.39
CA GLU A 85 16.69 3.71 1.72
C GLU A 85 17.14 4.59 0.55
N GLU A 86 17.09 4.08 -0.65
CA GLU A 86 17.53 4.84 -1.83
C GLU A 86 16.44 5.70 -2.45
N GLY A 87 15.20 5.49 -2.07
CA GLY A 87 14.10 6.25 -2.61
C GLY A 87 13.60 5.80 -3.98
N THR A 88 14.19 4.75 -4.55
CA THR A 88 13.81 4.29 -5.88
C THR A 88 12.37 3.80 -5.93
N VAL A 89 11.96 3.01 -4.94
CA VAL A 89 10.61 2.49 -4.87
C VAL A 89 9.63 3.61 -4.57
N THR A 90 10.00 4.54 -3.68
CA THR A 90 9.19 5.72 -3.38
C THR A 90 8.85 6.50 -4.65
N TRP A 91 9.86 6.74 -5.50
CA TRP A 91 9.67 7.44 -6.77
C TRP A 91 8.71 6.71 -7.70
N LYS A 92 8.90 5.41 -7.85
CA LYS A 92 8.07 4.60 -8.73
C LYS A 92 6.62 4.55 -8.24
N LEU A 93 6.43 4.40 -6.94
CA LEU A 93 5.10 4.39 -6.36
C LEU A 93 4.42 5.74 -6.51
N ALA A 94 5.12 6.83 -6.19
CA ALA A 94 4.56 8.16 -6.31
C ALA A 94 4.13 8.45 -7.75
N GLU A 95 4.96 8.09 -8.71
CA GLU A 95 4.64 8.26 -10.12
C GLU A 95 3.39 7.46 -10.51
N SER A 96 3.33 6.20 -10.10
CA SER A 96 2.19 5.35 -10.38
C SER A 96 0.90 5.89 -9.76
N PHE A 97 1.01 6.46 -8.54
CA PHE A 97 -0.15 7.00 -7.84
C PHE A 97 -0.54 8.40 -8.32
N GLY A 98 0.25 9.01 -9.20
CA GLY A 98 -0.01 10.36 -9.66
C GLY A 98 0.25 11.40 -8.59
N ARG A 99 1.24 11.16 -7.74
CA ARG A 99 1.58 12.06 -6.64
C ARG A 99 3.04 12.48 -6.70
N VAL A 100 3.34 13.63 -6.08
CA VAL A 100 4.70 14.10 -5.95
C VAL A 100 5.41 13.25 -4.89
N PRO A 101 6.66 12.82 -5.10
CA PRO A 101 7.40 12.09 -4.07
C PRO A 101 7.46 12.93 -2.79
N GLY A 102 7.29 12.27 -1.66
CA GLY A 102 7.25 12.94 -0.36
C GLY A 102 5.84 13.09 0.21
N MET A 103 4.81 12.89 -0.59
CA MET A 103 3.44 12.93 -0.08
C MET A 103 3.04 11.57 0.47
N ALA A 104 2.46 11.58 1.67
CA ALA A 104 1.98 10.35 2.29
C ALA A 104 0.63 9.97 1.68
N VAL A 105 0.53 8.73 1.19
CA VAL A 105 -0.68 8.24 0.52
C VAL A 105 -0.91 6.76 0.82
N VAL A 106 -2.14 6.31 0.65
CA VAL A 106 -2.49 4.90 0.67
C VAL A 106 -3.12 4.56 -0.66
N ALA A 107 -2.64 3.52 -1.29
CA ALA A 107 -3.19 3.06 -2.56
C ALA A 107 -3.74 1.65 -2.40
N VAL A 108 -4.78 1.35 -3.16
CA VAL A 108 -5.41 0.03 -3.19
C VAL A 108 -5.32 -0.51 -4.62
N ALA A 109 -4.83 -1.72 -4.75
CA ALA A 109 -4.73 -2.40 -6.04
C ALA A 109 -5.34 -3.79 -5.94
N ASN A 110 -5.84 -4.31 -7.07
CA ASN A 110 -6.32 -5.67 -7.10
C ASN A 110 -5.13 -6.63 -7.20
N ARG A 111 -5.41 -7.93 -7.23
CA ARG A 111 -4.35 -8.95 -7.27
C ARG A 111 -3.53 -8.93 -8.55
N PHE A 112 -4.01 -8.28 -9.59
CA PHE A 112 -3.30 -8.15 -10.85
C PHE A 112 -2.51 -6.84 -10.92
N GLY A 113 -2.47 -6.09 -9.83
CA GLY A 113 -1.69 -4.87 -9.76
C GLY A 113 -2.39 -3.64 -10.31
N GLU A 114 -3.65 -3.74 -10.70
CA GLU A 114 -4.39 -2.59 -11.19
C GLU A 114 -4.81 -1.70 -10.04
N LEU A 115 -4.50 -0.40 -10.13
CA LEU A 115 -4.85 0.55 -9.10
C LEU A 115 -6.34 0.88 -9.14
N TYR A 116 -6.98 0.82 -7.99
CA TYR A 116 -8.39 1.16 -7.83
C TYR A 116 -8.58 2.53 -7.19
N GLY A 117 -7.76 2.87 -6.23
CA GLY A 117 -7.87 4.15 -5.57
C GLY A 117 -6.59 4.59 -4.89
N VAL A 118 -6.45 5.90 -4.74
CA VAL A 118 -5.33 6.51 -4.03
C VAL A 118 -5.93 7.52 -3.07
N VAL A 119 -5.55 7.44 -1.80
CA VAL A 119 -6.11 8.27 -0.73
C VAL A 119 -4.98 9.05 -0.07
N ASP A 120 -5.09 10.38 -0.06
CA ASP A 120 -4.09 11.22 0.59
C ASP A 120 -4.24 11.16 2.09
N VAL A 121 -3.12 11.20 2.81
CA VAL A 121 -3.08 11.05 4.27
C VAL A 121 -3.05 12.39 4.99
N HIS A 122 -2.30 13.36 4.47
CA HIS A 122 -2.09 14.64 5.15
C HIS A 122 -3.37 15.44 5.30
N GLY A 123 -3.56 16.02 6.48
CA GLY A 123 -4.68 16.90 6.74
C GLY A 123 -6.02 16.18 6.91
N ARG A 124 -6.01 14.89 7.06
CA ARG A 124 -7.24 14.09 7.13
C ARG A 124 -7.21 13.16 8.34
N PRO A 125 -8.35 12.95 9.01
CA PRO A 125 -8.42 12.00 10.13
C PRO A 125 -8.10 10.59 9.65
N THR A 126 -7.38 9.84 10.46
CA THR A 126 -7.01 8.45 10.14
C THR A 126 -8.21 7.59 9.82
N ALA A 127 -9.30 7.76 10.56
CA ALA A 127 -10.53 6.98 10.32
C ALA A 127 -11.11 7.26 8.94
N GLN A 128 -11.02 8.49 8.46
CA GLN A 128 -11.52 8.84 7.14
C GLN A 128 -10.64 8.24 6.04
N VAL A 129 -9.32 8.35 6.20
CA VAL A 129 -8.37 7.78 5.24
C VAL A 129 -8.60 6.28 5.14
N LEU A 130 -8.66 5.62 6.28
CA LEU A 130 -8.86 4.17 6.32
C LEU A 130 -10.22 3.78 5.74
N GLY A 131 -11.27 4.53 6.04
CA GLY A 131 -12.61 4.28 5.51
C GLY A 131 -12.64 4.32 3.99
N GLU A 132 -11.98 5.31 3.38
CA GLU A 132 -11.90 5.41 1.92
C GLU A 132 -11.10 4.26 1.32
N ALA A 133 -9.99 3.90 1.97
CA ALA A 133 -9.19 2.78 1.50
C ALA A 133 -9.99 1.48 1.54
N LEU A 134 -10.78 1.27 2.60
CA LEU A 134 -11.62 0.09 2.73
C LEU A 134 -12.70 0.03 1.65
N GLU A 135 -13.26 1.17 1.26
CA GLU A 135 -14.23 1.24 0.17
C GLU A 135 -13.60 0.80 -1.15
N TRP A 136 -12.40 1.29 -1.43
CA TRP A 136 -11.69 0.87 -2.63
C TRP A 136 -11.33 -0.61 -2.60
N LEU A 137 -10.94 -1.11 -1.44
CA LEU A 137 -10.60 -2.52 -1.29
C LEU A 137 -11.81 -3.41 -1.51
N ASP A 138 -12.95 -3.03 -0.97
CA ASP A 138 -14.19 -3.77 -1.17
C ASP A 138 -14.54 -3.84 -2.66
N LEU A 139 -14.39 -2.74 -3.37
CA LEU A 139 -14.64 -2.70 -4.80
C LEU A 139 -13.66 -3.61 -5.56
N ALA A 140 -12.37 -3.55 -5.22
CA ALA A 140 -11.36 -4.38 -5.86
C ALA A 140 -11.64 -5.87 -5.64
N GLN A 141 -12.03 -6.24 -4.44
CA GLN A 141 -12.35 -7.63 -4.11
C GLN A 141 -13.54 -8.13 -4.91
N ARG A 142 -14.58 -7.33 -5.03
CA ARG A 142 -15.77 -7.71 -5.77
C ARG A 142 -15.50 -7.85 -7.27
N GLN A 143 -14.75 -6.92 -7.83
CA GLN A 143 -14.45 -6.95 -9.26
C GLN A 143 -13.48 -8.07 -9.62
N CYS A 144 -12.55 -8.37 -8.73
CA CYS A 144 -11.66 -9.50 -8.93
C CYS A 144 -12.41 -10.82 -8.95
N GLY A 145 -13.46 -10.94 -8.14
CA GLY A 145 -14.32 -12.12 -8.19
C GLY A 145 -14.98 -12.28 -9.54
N GLU A 146 -15.42 -11.18 -10.13
CA GLU A 146 -16.01 -11.20 -11.46
C GLU A 146 -14.99 -11.47 -12.55
N CYS A 147 -13.81 -10.91 -12.40
CA CYS A 147 -12.73 -11.10 -13.36
C CYS A 147 -12.22 -12.53 -13.42
N SER A 148 -12.37 -13.26 -12.34
CA SER A 148 -11.96 -14.67 -12.33
C SER A 148 -12.92 -15.57 -13.10
N ALA A 149 -14.07 -15.04 -13.45
CA ALA A 149 -14.92 -15.75 -14.37
C ALA A 149 -14.23 -15.72 -15.74
N PRO A 150 -14.33 -16.72 -16.39
CA PRO A 150 -13.70 -17.07 -17.54
C PRO A 150 -13.36 -16.21 -18.52
N LEU A 151 -12.84 -15.88 -18.45
CA LEU A 151 -12.52 -15.20 -19.18
C LEU A 151 -12.26 -15.48 -20.29
N TRP A 152 -12.52 -15.81 -20.44
CA TRP A 152 -12.57 -15.79 -21.25
C TRP A 152 -12.12 -16.09 -22.08
N ASP A 153 -12.13 -16.27 -21.93
CA ASP A 153 -11.92 -16.43 -22.74
C ASP A 153 -11.58 -16.58 -23.24
#